data_bcbee0dc0ec057eeb50d9b534d051211
#
_entry.id   bcbee0dc0ec057eeb50d9b534d051211
#
_cell.length_a   1.000
_cell.length_b   1.000
_cell.length_c   1.000
_cell.angle_alpha   90.00
_cell.angle_beta   90.00
_cell.angle_gamma   90.00
#
_symmetry.space_group_name_H-M   'P 1'
#
loop_
_entity.id
_entity.type
_entity.pdbx_description
1 polymer ?
#
loop_
_entity_poly.entity_id
_entity_poly.type
_entity_poly.pdbx_seq_one_letter_code
_entity_poly.pdbx_strand_id
1 'polypeptide(L)'
;MILKRILSLKTKKREMNMIKKRLLFSLWLTAMPLMAIQDNDFDGVSNTLDECPNTPFLNEVNAKGCSVKILRLPDESESDSLVTTLSYGYNTNEDLVGREKQHNSKLQMSYYKEKWSYAVSTGYFEHTKDKGMLDTLVKVKHYVNVTPKLKLRLGAGLKLPTYDFNGNKTDYILYSSLNYYVTPALSLFAQYNHTFVNDSSDDIPLRNAYTASLGTGYFFTKKLYTNVAYHKGQSKFTNEHDIESLSSSLYYKIDKKWFGTFFYDREINDEDFHETVNFKLGYKWW
;
A
#
# COMPACT_ATOMS: atom_id res chain seq x y z
N MET A 1 -26.21 33.47 -23.66
CA MET A 1 -25.69 32.59 -24.69
C MET A 1 -24.17 32.38 -24.56
N ILE A 2 -23.38 33.41 -24.29
CA ILE A 2 -21.92 33.39 -24.20
C ILE A 2 -21.41 32.54 -23.00
N LEU A 3 -22.06 32.65 -21.82
CA LEU A 3 -21.64 31.92 -20.60
C LEU A 3 -21.71 30.38 -20.74
N LYS A 4 -22.75 29.85 -21.43
CA LYS A 4 -22.87 28.40 -21.71
C LYS A 4 -21.76 27.90 -22.63
N ARG A 5 -21.29 28.73 -23.56
CA ARG A 5 -20.20 28.39 -24.48
C ARG A 5 -18.83 28.36 -23.77
N ILE A 6 -18.60 29.25 -22.80
CA ILE A 6 -17.37 29.30 -22.02
C ILE A 6 -17.29 28.10 -21.05
N LEU A 7 -18.40 27.73 -20.41
CA LEU A 7 -18.49 26.53 -19.57
C LEU A 7 -18.24 25.24 -20.38
N SER A 8 -18.83 25.11 -21.57
CA SER A 8 -18.62 23.97 -22.46
C SER A 8 -17.17 23.84 -22.96
N LEU A 9 -16.48 24.96 -23.18
CA LEU A 9 -15.08 24.96 -23.59
C LEU A 9 -14.14 24.60 -22.41
N LYS A 10 -14.47 24.98 -21.19
CA LYS A 10 -13.71 24.59 -19.99
C LYS A 10 -13.85 23.10 -19.68
N THR A 11 -15.04 22.53 -19.77
CA THR A 11 -15.28 21.09 -19.61
C THR A 11 -14.53 20.28 -20.67
N LYS A 12 -14.62 20.66 -21.93
CA LYS A 12 -13.93 19.96 -23.05
C LYS A 12 -12.40 20.01 -22.93
N LYS A 13 -11.83 21.11 -22.41
CA LYS A 13 -10.39 21.25 -22.13
C LYS A 13 -9.97 20.39 -20.93
N ARG A 14 -10.83 20.22 -19.92
CA ARG A 14 -10.61 19.36 -18.75
C ARG A 14 -10.60 17.87 -19.14
N GLU A 15 -11.58 17.44 -19.96
CA GLU A 15 -11.65 16.08 -20.49
C GLU A 15 -10.43 15.73 -21.37
N MET A 16 -10.00 16.65 -22.24
CA MET A 16 -8.84 16.45 -23.10
C MET A 16 -7.52 16.32 -22.31
N ASN A 17 -7.40 17.05 -21.20
CA ASN A 17 -6.24 16.93 -20.30
C ASN A 17 -6.26 15.62 -19.51
N MET A 18 -7.43 15.13 -19.11
CA MET A 18 -7.57 13.82 -18.46
C MET A 18 -7.24 12.67 -19.42
N ILE A 19 -7.69 12.73 -20.67
CA ILE A 19 -7.38 11.72 -21.69
C ILE A 19 -5.87 11.69 -21.97
N LYS A 20 -5.21 12.84 -22.06
CA LYS A 20 -3.74 12.92 -22.23
C LYS A 20 -2.98 12.34 -21.03
N LYS A 21 -3.43 12.60 -19.79
CA LYS A 21 -2.83 12.02 -18.59
C LYS A 21 -3.06 10.50 -18.50
N ARG A 22 -4.25 10.01 -18.88
CA ARG A 22 -4.55 8.57 -18.95
C ARG A 22 -3.71 7.85 -19.99
N LEU A 23 -3.50 8.46 -21.17
CA LEU A 23 -2.62 7.94 -22.23
C LEU A 23 -1.15 7.91 -21.82
N LEU A 24 -0.66 8.92 -21.15
CA LEU A 24 0.72 8.96 -20.62
C LEU A 24 0.95 7.91 -19.53
N PHE A 25 -0.03 7.66 -18.68
CA PHE A 25 0.06 6.63 -17.63
C PHE A 25 0.02 5.22 -18.23
N SER A 26 -0.85 4.97 -19.23
CA SER A 26 -0.89 3.69 -19.94
C SER A 26 0.37 3.44 -20.77
N LEU A 27 0.95 4.46 -21.38
CA LEU A 27 2.23 4.36 -22.10
C LEU A 27 3.40 4.03 -21.16
N TRP A 28 3.38 4.54 -19.93
CA TRP A 28 4.38 4.25 -18.93
C TRP A 28 4.35 2.80 -18.45
N LEU A 29 3.13 2.22 -18.31
CA LEU A 29 2.95 0.80 -17.98
C LEU A 29 3.38 -0.14 -19.12
N THR A 30 3.25 0.28 -20.39
CA THR A 30 3.62 -0.55 -21.55
C THR A 30 5.08 -0.43 -21.94
N ALA A 31 5.79 0.61 -21.52
CA ALA A 31 7.22 0.81 -21.79
C ALA A 31 8.17 0.02 -20.88
N MET A 32 7.67 -0.58 -19.80
CA MET A 32 8.48 -1.34 -18.85
C MET A 32 8.96 -2.74 -19.28
N PRO A 33 8.35 -3.47 -20.24
CA PRO A 33 8.80 -4.81 -20.60
C PRO A 33 10.00 -4.87 -21.55
N LEU A 34 10.56 -3.77 -22.01
CA LEU A 34 11.55 -3.76 -23.09
C LEU A 34 13.02 -3.94 -22.67
N MET A 35 13.30 -4.14 -21.38
CA MET A 35 14.64 -4.51 -20.91
C MET A 35 14.65 -5.89 -20.22
N ALA A 36 14.06 -6.89 -20.85
CA ALA A 36 14.18 -8.25 -20.40
C ALA A 36 15.59 -8.78 -20.76
N ILE A 37 16.54 -8.65 -19.84
CA ILE A 37 17.63 -9.61 -19.76
C ILE A 37 16.93 -10.97 -19.72
N GLN A 38 17.32 -11.91 -20.61
CA GLN A 38 16.79 -13.26 -20.58
C GLN A 38 17.30 -13.95 -19.30
N ASP A 39 16.52 -13.86 -18.25
CA ASP A 39 16.71 -14.44 -16.93
C ASP A 39 15.34 -15.01 -16.53
N ASN A 40 15.14 -16.31 -16.82
CA ASN A 40 13.81 -16.95 -16.76
C ASN A 40 13.35 -17.23 -15.33
N ASP A 41 14.27 -17.43 -14.40
CA ASP A 41 13.95 -17.70 -12.99
C ASP A 41 14.19 -16.48 -12.09
N PHE A 42 14.64 -15.37 -12.68
CA PHE A 42 14.85 -14.09 -12.00
C PHE A 42 15.82 -14.18 -10.82
N ASP A 43 16.81 -15.04 -10.94
CA ASP A 43 17.83 -15.21 -9.91
C ASP A 43 18.93 -14.13 -9.99
N GLY A 44 18.95 -13.36 -11.07
CA GLY A 44 19.90 -12.26 -11.33
C GLY A 44 21.09 -12.71 -12.19
N VAL A 45 21.09 -13.95 -12.68
CA VAL A 45 22.07 -14.47 -13.64
C VAL A 45 21.35 -14.67 -14.98
N SER A 46 21.96 -14.23 -16.09
CA SER A 46 21.34 -14.42 -17.40
C SER A 46 21.28 -15.89 -17.78
N ASN A 47 20.23 -16.33 -18.49
CA ASN A 47 20.05 -17.72 -18.92
C ASN A 47 21.29 -18.31 -19.63
N THR A 48 22.11 -17.47 -20.28
CA THR A 48 23.33 -17.90 -20.97
C THR A 48 24.50 -18.20 -20.04
N LEU A 49 24.46 -17.68 -18.81
CA LEU A 49 25.50 -17.88 -17.77
C LEU A 49 25.00 -18.73 -16.61
N ASP A 50 23.70 -19.04 -16.62
CA ASP A 50 23.03 -19.77 -15.54
C ASP A 50 23.21 -21.28 -15.71
N GLU A 51 23.92 -21.88 -14.76
CA GLU A 51 24.10 -23.34 -14.67
C GLU A 51 22.96 -24.02 -13.89
N CYS A 52 22.12 -23.27 -13.18
CA CYS A 52 21.04 -23.78 -12.35
C CYS A 52 19.68 -23.17 -12.73
N PRO A 53 19.20 -23.39 -13.97
CA PRO A 53 17.90 -22.84 -14.40
C PRO A 53 16.78 -23.35 -13.48
N ASN A 54 15.87 -22.48 -13.11
CA ASN A 54 14.79 -22.65 -12.14
C ASN A 54 15.21 -22.52 -10.66
N THR A 55 16.27 -21.79 -10.37
CA THR A 55 16.60 -21.42 -9.01
C THR A 55 15.44 -20.58 -8.41
N PRO A 56 14.95 -20.89 -7.20
CA PRO A 56 13.88 -20.12 -6.59
C PRO A 56 14.28 -18.65 -6.46
N PHE A 57 13.47 -17.77 -7.00
CA PHE A 57 13.69 -16.32 -7.11
C PHE A 57 14.20 -15.64 -5.83
N LEU A 58 13.82 -16.14 -4.66
CA LEU A 58 14.21 -15.57 -3.36
C LEU A 58 15.52 -16.15 -2.82
N ASN A 59 16.14 -17.13 -3.48
CA ASN A 59 17.40 -17.65 -3.03
C ASN A 59 18.57 -16.72 -3.39
N GLU A 60 19.55 -16.60 -2.49
CA GLU A 60 20.86 -16.05 -2.87
C GLU A 60 21.54 -17.06 -3.77
N VAL A 61 22.06 -16.58 -4.91
CA VAL A 61 22.78 -17.42 -5.87
C VAL A 61 24.24 -16.99 -5.98
N ASN A 62 25.08 -17.92 -6.39
CA ASN A 62 26.44 -17.62 -6.78
C ASN A 62 26.48 -17.03 -8.22
N ALA A 63 27.67 -16.74 -8.74
CA ALA A 63 27.83 -16.19 -10.09
C ALA A 63 27.33 -17.11 -11.22
N LYS A 64 26.99 -18.37 -10.92
CA LYS A 64 26.51 -19.38 -11.85
C LYS A 64 25.00 -19.66 -11.72
N GLY A 65 24.25 -18.82 -11.02
CA GLY A 65 22.82 -18.98 -10.82
C GLY A 65 22.42 -20.06 -9.79
N CYS A 66 23.38 -20.75 -9.15
CA CYS A 66 23.05 -21.82 -8.22
C CYS A 66 22.84 -21.30 -6.80
N SER A 67 21.77 -21.77 -6.15
CA SER A 67 21.41 -21.37 -4.78
C SER A 67 22.54 -21.65 -3.79
N VAL A 68 22.98 -20.62 -3.10
CA VAL A 68 23.93 -20.71 -1.98
C VAL A 68 23.24 -20.51 -0.65
N LYS A 69 22.08 -19.85 -0.62
CA LYS A 69 21.28 -19.62 0.56
C LYS A 69 19.83 -19.38 0.18
N ILE A 70 18.90 -20.01 0.88
CA ILE A 70 17.47 -19.74 0.75
C ILE A 70 17.19 -18.38 1.40
N LEU A 71 16.83 -17.37 0.58
CA LEU A 71 16.27 -16.12 1.08
C LEU A 71 14.76 -16.28 1.21
N ARG A 72 14.27 -15.99 2.40
CA ARG A 72 12.84 -15.94 2.66
C ARG A 72 12.36 -14.48 2.48
N LEU A 73 11.10 -14.32 2.09
CA LEU A 73 10.46 -13.00 2.11
C LEU A 73 10.64 -12.35 3.49
N PRO A 74 10.70 -11.01 3.59
CA PRO A 74 10.83 -10.32 4.86
C PRO A 74 9.82 -10.76 5.93
N ASP A 75 8.67 -11.28 5.48
CA ASP A 75 7.59 -11.81 6.32
C ASP A 75 7.82 -13.26 6.79
N GLU A 76 8.87 -13.93 6.36
CA GLU A 76 9.13 -15.37 6.62
C GLU A 76 10.45 -15.63 7.34
N SER A 77 11.01 -14.62 8.02
CA SER A 77 12.23 -14.87 8.79
C SER A 77 11.93 -15.82 9.95
N GLU A 78 12.58 -16.97 10.01
CA GLU A 78 12.61 -17.84 11.20
C GLU A 78 13.31 -17.14 12.39
N SER A 79 14.00 -16.04 12.13
CA SER A 79 14.64 -15.22 13.14
C SER A 79 13.73 -14.05 13.52
N ASP A 80 13.64 -13.81 14.81
CA ASP A 80 13.03 -12.62 15.36
C ASP A 80 13.57 -11.37 14.64
N SER A 81 12.72 -10.43 14.33
CA SER A 81 13.16 -9.18 13.73
C SER A 81 12.33 -7.99 14.22
N LEU A 82 13.02 -6.90 14.52
CA LEU A 82 12.41 -5.62 14.84
C LEU A 82 12.63 -4.67 13.67
N VAL A 83 11.55 -4.05 13.21
CA VAL A 83 11.55 -3.09 12.10
C VAL A 83 10.92 -1.79 12.58
N THR A 84 11.63 -0.69 12.37
CA THR A 84 11.10 0.66 12.59
C THR A 84 10.89 1.32 11.24
N THR A 85 9.74 1.97 11.04
CA THR A 85 9.46 2.73 9.82
C THR A 85 9.02 4.14 10.18
N LEU A 86 9.56 5.11 9.47
CA LEU A 86 9.11 6.49 9.45
C LEU A 86 8.43 6.75 8.10
N SER A 87 7.24 7.30 8.10
CA SER A 87 6.55 7.66 6.87
C SER A 87 6.08 9.10 6.88
N TYR A 88 6.06 9.69 5.69
CA TYR A 88 5.50 11.00 5.44
C TYR A 88 4.48 10.89 4.33
N GLY A 89 3.27 11.38 4.58
CA GLY A 89 2.15 11.37 3.66
C GLY A 89 1.67 12.78 3.33
N TYR A 90 1.23 12.92 2.10
CA TYR A 90 0.57 14.11 1.59
C TYR A 90 -0.73 13.71 0.94
N ASN A 91 -1.84 14.24 1.44
CA ASN A 91 -3.18 14.00 0.92
C ASN A 91 -3.73 15.31 0.36
N THR A 92 -4.41 15.21 -0.76
CA THR A 92 -5.22 16.31 -1.30
C THR A 92 -6.64 15.84 -1.47
N ASN A 93 -7.56 16.67 -1.00
CA ASN A 93 -8.98 16.54 -1.25
C ASN A 93 -9.43 17.78 -2.02
N GLU A 94 -10.11 17.61 -3.14
CA GLU A 94 -10.66 18.71 -3.92
C GLU A 94 -12.16 18.45 -4.09
N ASP A 95 -12.96 19.21 -3.38
CA ASP A 95 -14.41 19.21 -3.49
C ASP A 95 -14.91 20.48 -4.21
N LEU A 96 -16.22 20.67 -4.26
CA LEU A 96 -16.86 21.84 -4.86
C LEU A 96 -16.53 23.15 -4.14
N VAL A 97 -16.06 23.09 -2.90
CA VAL A 97 -15.77 24.25 -2.05
C VAL A 97 -14.31 24.69 -2.16
N GLY A 98 -13.41 23.75 -2.49
CA GLY A 98 -11.99 24.07 -2.65
C GLY A 98 -11.07 22.87 -2.52
N ARG A 99 -9.76 23.14 -2.49
CA ARG A 99 -8.72 22.14 -2.36
C ARG A 99 -8.13 22.16 -0.96
N GLU A 100 -8.36 21.10 -0.21
CA GLU A 100 -7.76 20.91 1.10
C GLU A 100 -6.48 20.05 0.99
N LYS A 101 -5.52 20.36 1.86
CA LYS A 101 -4.22 19.67 1.90
C LYS A 101 -3.97 19.18 3.31
N GLN A 102 -3.50 17.95 3.41
CA GLN A 102 -3.13 17.35 4.68
C GLN A 102 -1.76 16.71 4.59
N HIS A 103 -0.93 16.98 5.56
CA HIS A 103 0.35 16.33 5.77
C HIS A 103 0.25 15.39 6.96
N ASN A 104 0.87 14.23 6.87
CA ASN A 104 0.95 13.33 8.01
C ASN A 104 2.34 12.71 8.11
N SER A 105 2.82 12.57 9.34
CA SER A 105 4.05 11.85 9.66
C SER A 105 3.69 10.71 10.60
N LYS A 106 4.17 9.50 10.33
CA LYS A 106 3.85 8.33 11.14
C LYS A 106 5.10 7.53 11.47
N LEU A 107 5.24 7.17 12.73
CA LEU A 107 6.22 6.22 13.23
C LEU A 107 5.53 4.89 13.48
N GLN A 108 6.14 3.80 13.00
CA GLN A 108 5.67 2.45 13.29
C GLN A 108 6.85 1.58 13.72
N MET A 109 6.62 0.77 14.75
CA MET A 109 7.50 -0.30 15.17
C MET A 109 6.78 -1.63 14.95
N SER A 110 7.47 -2.59 14.36
CA SER A 110 6.92 -3.92 14.05
C SER A 110 7.89 -4.99 14.50
N TYR A 111 7.42 -5.92 15.33
CA TYR A 111 8.17 -7.08 15.78
C TYR A 111 7.60 -8.33 15.12
N TYR A 112 8.48 -9.09 14.47
CA TYR A 112 8.16 -10.34 13.80
C TYR A 112 8.77 -11.48 14.59
N LYS A 113 7.96 -12.48 14.88
CA LYS A 113 8.40 -13.71 15.55
C LYS A 113 7.69 -14.90 14.94
N GLU A 114 8.45 -15.80 14.31
CA GLU A 114 7.89 -16.96 13.60
C GLU A 114 6.79 -16.54 12.61
N LYS A 115 5.56 -16.99 12.83
CA LYS A 115 4.38 -16.68 12.02
C LYS A 115 3.57 -15.48 12.54
N TRP A 116 4.05 -14.79 13.57
CA TRP A 116 3.36 -13.68 14.17
C TRP A 116 4.04 -12.34 13.85
N SER A 117 3.24 -11.31 13.70
CA SER A 117 3.73 -9.93 13.68
C SER A 117 2.91 -9.06 14.63
N TYR A 118 3.60 -8.24 15.37
CA TYR A 118 3.05 -7.26 16.31
C TYR A 118 3.50 -5.89 15.85
N ALA A 119 2.60 -4.93 15.79
CA ALA A 119 2.96 -3.59 15.39
C ALA A 119 2.24 -2.54 16.21
N VAL A 120 2.94 -1.47 16.53
CA VAL A 120 2.38 -0.25 17.07
C VAL A 120 2.74 0.91 16.16
N SER A 121 1.80 1.79 15.90
CA SER A 121 2.06 2.99 15.12
C SER A 121 1.28 4.17 15.66
N THR A 122 1.92 5.33 15.66
CA THR A 122 1.32 6.63 15.96
C THR A 122 1.86 7.66 15.00
N GLY A 123 1.37 8.87 15.03
CA GLY A 123 1.84 9.91 14.14
C GLY A 123 1.27 11.27 14.47
N TYR A 124 1.57 12.21 13.60
CA TYR A 124 1.11 13.59 13.66
C TYR A 124 0.56 13.99 12.31
N PHE A 125 -0.53 14.75 12.31
CA PHE A 125 -1.09 15.31 11.10
C PHE A 125 -1.17 16.84 11.20
N GLU A 126 -1.09 17.47 10.05
CA GLU A 126 -1.29 18.90 9.88
C GLU A 126 -2.20 19.12 8.68
N HIS A 127 -3.33 19.71 8.94
CA HIS A 127 -4.34 20.10 7.98
C HIS A 127 -4.48 21.62 7.99
N THR A 128 -5.07 22.21 6.95
CA THR A 128 -5.23 23.67 6.83
C THR A 128 -5.93 24.31 8.05
N LYS A 129 -6.84 23.57 8.69
CA LYS A 129 -7.67 24.06 9.79
C LYS A 129 -7.35 23.42 11.13
N ASP A 130 -6.64 22.28 11.14
CA ASP A 130 -6.44 21.49 12.34
C ASP A 130 -5.10 20.73 12.29
N LYS A 131 -4.56 20.41 13.45
CA LYS A 131 -3.33 19.63 13.61
C LYS A 131 -3.35 18.87 14.93
N GLY A 132 -2.70 17.72 14.96
CA GLY A 132 -2.68 16.94 16.20
C GLY A 132 -2.04 15.58 16.05
N MET A 133 -2.09 14.82 17.13
CA MET A 133 -1.65 13.43 17.11
C MET A 133 -2.66 12.57 16.37
N LEU A 134 -2.20 11.62 15.58
CA LEU A 134 -3.05 10.57 15.04
C LEU A 134 -3.38 9.54 16.13
N ASP A 135 -4.49 8.83 15.95
CA ASP A 135 -4.80 7.69 16.80
C ASP A 135 -3.69 6.63 16.76
N THR A 136 -3.39 6.08 17.93
CA THR A 136 -2.40 5.02 18.05
C THR A 136 -3.03 3.69 17.65
N LEU A 137 -2.39 3.00 16.74
CA LEU A 137 -2.85 1.73 16.19
C LEU A 137 -1.96 0.59 16.66
N VAL A 138 -2.54 -0.37 17.35
CA VAL A 138 -1.90 -1.63 17.77
C VAL A 138 -2.44 -2.76 16.93
N LYS A 139 -1.58 -3.61 16.38
CA LYS A 139 -1.95 -4.72 15.48
C LYS A 139 -1.24 -5.99 15.85
N VAL A 140 -1.95 -7.10 15.70
CA VAL A 140 -1.39 -8.45 15.68
C VAL A 140 -1.85 -9.16 14.44
N LYS A 141 -0.93 -9.87 13.78
CA LYS A 141 -1.25 -10.67 12.58
C LYS A 141 -0.59 -12.04 12.67
N HIS A 142 -1.27 -13.04 12.12
CA HIS A 142 -0.77 -14.40 12.01
C HIS A 142 -0.71 -14.80 10.53
N TYR A 143 0.38 -15.47 10.14
CA TYR A 143 0.65 -15.93 8.79
C TYR A 143 0.40 -17.43 8.68
N VAL A 144 -0.36 -17.84 7.68
CA VAL A 144 -0.67 -19.23 7.40
C VAL A 144 -0.27 -19.55 5.97
N ASN A 145 0.68 -20.47 5.81
CA ASN A 145 1.01 -21.02 4.50
C ASN A 145 -0.02 -22.11 4.16
N VAL A 146 -1.04 -21.75 3.37
CA VAL A 146 -2.10 -22.70 2.94
C VAL A 146 -1.51 -23.70 1.95
N THR A 147 -0.73 -23.21 0.99
CA THR A 147 0.11 -24.00 0.08
C THR A 147 1.44 -23.26 -0.14
N PRO A 148 2.44 -23.86 -0.81
CA PRO A 148 3.68 -23.14 -1.17
C PRO A 148 3.42 -21.85 -1.99
N LYS A 149 2.34 -21.80 -2.76
CA LYS A 149 1.97 -20.64 -3.58
C LYS A 149 0.89 -19.76 -2.96
N LEU A 150 0.18 -20.21 -1.93
CA LEU A 150 -0.95 -19.52 -1.36
C LEU A 150 -0.71 -19.21 0.11
N LYS A 151 -0.65 -17.93 0.45
CA LYS A 151 -0.42 -17.42 1.80
C LYS A 151 -1.62 -16.64 2.28
N LEU A 152 -2.10 -16.97 3.46
CA LEU A 152 -3.18 -16.27 4.17
C LEU A 152 -2.57 -15.51 5.36
N ARG A 153 -3.03 -14.29 5.58
CA ARG A 153 -2.71 -13.49 6.75
C ARG A 153 -4.00 -13.05 7.41
N LEU A 154 -4.14 -13.35 8.67
CA LEU A 154 -5.27 -12.92 9.51
C LEU A 154 -4.74 -12.04 10.64
N GLY A 155 -5.52 -11.07 11.07
CA GLY A 155 -5.10 -10.21 12.16
C GLY A 155 -6.22 -9.40 12.77
N ALA A 156 -5.91 -8.83 13.92
CA ALA A 156 -6.76 -7.90 14.63
C ALA A 156 -5.96 -6.67 15.06
N GLY A 157 -6.66 -5.59 15.33
CA GLY A 157 -6.06 -4.35 15.81
C GLY A 157 -7.00 -3.53 16.67
N LEU A 158 -6.40 -2.62 17.41
CA LEU A 158 -7.05 -1.60 18.22
C LEU A 158 -6.59 -0.23 17.74
N LYS A 159 -7.53 0.65 17.46
CA LYS A 159 -7.29 2.08 17.29
C LYS A 159 -7.58 2.73 18.63
N LEU A 160 -6.53 3.19 19.31
CA LEU A 160 -6.62 3.85 20.62
C LEU A 160 -6.82 5.36 20.41
N PRO A 161 -7.72 5.99 21.18
CA PRO A 161 -8.09 7.40 21.01
C PRO A 161 -6.99 8.34 21.55
N THR A 162 -5.90 8.49 20.81
CA THR A 162 -4.81 9.43 21.14
C THR A 162 -4.94 10.75 20.37
N TYR A 163 -5.84 10.84 19.40
CA TYR A 163 -6.27 12.08 18.79
C TYR A 163 -7.28 12.77 19.70
N ASP A 164 -7.02 14.03 20.01
CA ASP A 164 -7.87 14.85 20.89
C ASP A 164 -9.11 15.33 20.11
N PHE A 165 -10.15 14.51 20.14
CA PHE A 165 -11.43 14.78 19.53
C PHE A 165 -12.56 14.29 20.46
N ASN A 166 -13.55 15.14 20.66
CA ASN A 166 -14.71 14.77 21.50
C ASN A 166 -15.48 13.62 20.84
N GLY A 167 -15.62 12.52 21.58
CA GLY A 167 -16.26 11.30 21.06
C GLY A 167 -15.30 10.29 20.41
N ASN A 168 -13.99 10.55 20.39
CA ASN A 168 -12.99 9.56 19.98
C ASN A 168 -12.92 8.42 20.99
N LYS A 169 -13.13 7.20 20.54
CA LYS A 169 -13.12 5.98 21.36
C LYS A 169 -12.24 4.92 20.72
N THR A 170 -12.07 3.81 21.41
CA THR A 170 -11.32 2.67 20.89
C THR A 170 -12.13 1.93 19.82
N ASP A 171 -11.62 1.91 18.58
CA ASP A 171 -12.18 1.07 17.51
C ASP A 171 -11.46 -0.27 17.44
N TYR A 172 -12.17 -1.31 16.97
CA TYR A 172 -11.64 -2.64 16.73
C TYR A 172 -11.50 -2.89 15.24
N ILE A 173 -10.38 -3.49 14.82
CA ILE A 173 -10.11 -3.71 13.42
C ILE A 173 -9.81 -5.18 13.17
N LEU A 174 -10.41 -5.76 12.13
CA LEU A 174 -10.07 -7.08 11.61
C LEU A 174 -9.37 -6.94 10.27
N TYR A 175 -8.33 -7.76 10.08
CA TYR A 175 -7.53 -7.80 8.86
C TYR A 175 -7.53 -9.20 8.28
N SER A 176 -7.70 -9.29 6.97
CA SER A 176 -7.41 -10.51 6.23
C SER A 176 -6.70 -10.17 4.92
N SER A 177 -5.76 -10.99 4.51
CA SER A 177 -5.19 -10.89 3.18
C SER A 177 -4.78 -12.25 2.64
N LEU A 178 -4.98 -12.43 1.35
CA LEU A 178 -4.64 -13.62 0.61
C LEU A 178 -3.62 -13.22 -0.47
N ASN A 179 -2.51 -13.94 -0.57
CA ASN A 179 -1.50 -13.75 -1.61
C ASN A 179 -1.29 -15.06 -2.35
N TYR A 180 -1.44 -15.03 -3.66
CA TYR A 180 -1.20 -16.15 -4.55
C TYR A 180 -0.04 -15.86 -5.49
N TYR A 181 1.02 -16.66 -5.43
CA TYR A 181 2.18 -16.53 -6.29
C TYR A 181 1.97 -17.33 -7.57
N VAL A 182 1.66 -16.62 -8.67
CA VAL A 182 1.51 -17.21 -10.01
C VAL A 182 2.87 -17.74 -10.47
N THR A 183 3.88 -16.89 -10.35
CA THR A 183 5.32 -17.21 -10.53
C THR A 183 6.10 -16.70 -9.31
N PRO A 184 7.38 -17.01 -9.16
CA PRO A 184 8.21 -16.40 -8.11
C PRO A 184 8.19 -14.86 -8.13
N ALA A 185 8.08 -14.24 -9.31
CA ALA A 185 8.09 -12.79 -9.47
C ALA A 185 6.69 -12.15 -9.47
N LEU A 186 5.64 -12.88 -9.90
CA LEU A 186 4.29 -12.36 -10.06
C LEU A 186 3.35 -12.89 -8.99
N SER A 187 2.69 -12.02 -8.28
CA SER A 187 1.67 -12.35 -7.28
C SER A 187 0.35 -11.66 -7.56
N LEU A 188 -0.74 -12.32 -7.19
CA LEU A 188 -2.07 -11.75 -7.06
C LEU A 188 -2.39 -11.66 -5.58
N PHE A 189 -3.08 -10.60 -5.16
CA PHE A 189 -3.49 -10.48 -3.77
C PHE A 189 -4.91 -9.93 -3.63
N ALA A 190 -5.57 -10.35 -2.57
CA ALA A 190 -6.82 -9.80 -2.09
C ALA A 190 -6.67 -9.43 -0.62
N GLN A 191 -7.26 -8.31 -0.21
CA GLN A 191 -7.22 -7.85 1.18
C GLN A 191 -8.61 -7.38 1.59
N TYR A 192 -8.93 -7.57 2.86
CA TYR A 192 -10.14 -7.05 3.49
C TYR A 192 -9.83 -6.56 4.89
N ASN A 193 -10.22 -5.32 5.16
CA ASN A 193 -10.14 -4.70 6.48
C ASN A 193 -11.54 -4.29 6.90
N HIS A 194 -11.91 -4.55 8.13
CA HIS A 194 -13.16 -4.12 8.73
C HIS A 194 -12.90 -3.40 10.04
N THR A 195 -13.46 -2.22 10.21
CA THR A 195 -13.37 -1.42 11.44
C THR A 195 -14.74 -1.34 12.09
N PHE A 196 -14.84 -1.87 13.29
CA PHE A 196 -15.97 -1.67 14.18
C PHE A 196 -15.77 -0.32 14.87
N VAL A 197 -16.54 0.67 14.45
CA VAL A 197 -16.41 2.05 14.89
C VAL A 197 -17.21 2.24 16.17
N ASN A 198 -16.53 2.63 17.24
CA ASN A 198 -17.12 3.01 18.51
C ASN A 198 -17.08 4.52 18.75
N ASP A 199 -16.39 5.27 17.88
CA ASP A 199 -16.40 6.73 17.91
C ASP A 199 -17.84 7.24 17.92
N SER A 200 -18.08 8.41 18.50
CA SER A 200 -19.34 9.11 18.43
C SER A 200 -19.12 10.52 17.89
N SER A 201 -20.09 11.03 17.16
CA SER A 201 -20.11 12.40 16.66
C SER A 201 -21.51 12.96 16.82
N ASP A 202 -21.62 14.20 17.28
CA ASP A 202 -22.90 14.86 17.46
C ASP A 202 -23.43 15.41 16.11
N ASP A 203 -22.52 15.66 15.15
CA ASP A 203 -22.86 16.32 13.89
C ASP A 203 -23.17 15.32 12.76
N ILE A 204 -22.45 14.19 12.72
CA ILE A 204 -22.54 13.23 11.61
C ILE A 204 -22.67 11.81 12.19
N PRO A 205 -23.73 11.05 11.83
CA PRO A 205 -23.84 9.66 12.22
C PRO A 205 -22.66 8.82 11.69
N LEU A 206 -22.10 7.97 12.55
CA LEU A 206 -20.99 7.11 12.20
C LEU A 206 -21.49 5.67 11.93
N ARG A 207 -20.78 4.97 11.07
CA ARG A 207 -21.03 3.56 10.72
C ARG A 207 -19.73 2.75 10.73
N ASN A 208 -19.85 1.44 10.77
CA ASN A 208 -18.67 0.58 10.57
C ASN A 208 -18.07 0.84 9.19
N ALA A 209 -16.74 0.82 9.13
CA ALA A 209 -16.00 1.05 7.90
C ALA A 209 -15.37 -0.26 7.40
N TYR A 210 -15.23 -0.39 6.09
CA TYR A 210 -14.48 -1.51 5.51
C TYR A 210 -13.72 -1.07 4.26
N THR A 211 -12.69 -1.84 3.92
CA THR A 211 -11.98 -1.72 2.64
C THR A 211 -11.66 -3.10 2.12
N ALA A 212 -12.11 -3.39 0.91
CA ALA A 212 -11.70 -4.55 0.12
C ALA A 212 -10.73 -4.10 -0.97
N SER A 213 -9.68 -4.89 -1.20
CA SER A 213 -8.66 -4.56 -2.21
C SER A 213 -8.34 -5.81 -3.02
N LEU A 214 -8.13 -5.62 -4.31
CA LEU A 214 -7.67 -6.65 -5.22
C LEU A 214 -6.52 -6.08 -6.07
N GLY A 215 -5.44 -6.82 -6.20
CA GLY A 215 -4.29 -6.30 -6.91
C GLY A 215 -3.31 -7.36 -7.38
N THR A 216 -2.29 -6.87 -8.05
CA THR A 216 -1.17 -7.66 -8.55
C THR A 216 0.13 -7.02 -8.12
N GLY A 217 1.14 -7.84 -7.85
CA GLY A 217 2.47 -7.40 -7.50
C GLY A 217 3.53 -8.09 -8.33
N TYR A 218 4.58 -7.37 -8.65
CA TYR A 218 5.67 -7.86 -9.48
C TYR A 218 7.04 -7.46 -8.94
N PHE A 219 7.94 -8.44 -8.87
CA PHE A 219 9.36 -8.21 -8.58
C PHE A 219 10.11 -8.00 -9.89
N PHE A 220 10.62 -6.79 -10.12
CA PHE A 220 11.54 -6.52 -11.23
C PHE A 220 12.94 -7.04 -10.95
N THR A 221 13.32 -7.03 -9.69
CA THR A 221 14.59 -7.58 -9.18
C THR A 221 14.37 -8.05 -7.75
N LYS A 222 15.35 -8.75 -7.15
CA LYS A 222 15.32 -9.11 -5.71
C LYS A 222 15.24 -7.90 -4.76
N LYS A 223 15.49 -6.70 -5.26
CA LYS A 223 15.47 -5.46 -4.48
C LYS A 223 14.28 -4.56 -4.79
N LEU A 224 13.64 -4.73 -5.96
CA LEU A 224 12.63 -3.83 -6.47
C LEU A 224 11.32 -4.58 -6.71
N TYR A 225 10.32 -4.22 -5.92
CA TYR A 225 8.97 -4.75 -6.04
C TYR A 225 7.98 -3.62 -6.25
N THR A 226 6.98 -3.83 -7.10
CA THR A 226 5.85 -2.92 -7.30
C THR A 226 4.54 -3.66 -7.18
N ASN A 227 3.50 -2.95 -6.82
CA ASN A 227 2.14 -3.46 -6.95
C ASN A 227 1.18 -2.38 -7.43
N VAL A 228 0.05 -2.85 -7.97
CA VAL A 228 -1.10 -2.03 -8.33
C VAL A 228 -2.33 -2.71 -7.74
N ALA A 229 -3.22 -1.92 -7.16
CA ALA A 229 -4.45 -2.43 -6.56
C ALA A 229 -5.64 -1.52 -6.82
N TYR A 230 -6.79 -2.13 -6.97
CA TYR A 230 -8.10 -1.50 -6.88
C TYR A 230 -8.64 -1.67 -5.47
N HIS A 231 -9.21 -0.61 -4.93
CA HIS A 231 -9.82 -0.58 -3.61
C HIS A 231 -11.29 -0.19 -3.74
N LYS A 232 -12.12 -0.88 -2.99
CA LYS A 232 -13.51 -0.52 -2.75
C LYS A 232 -13.80 -0.57 -1.27
N GLY A 233 -14.45 0.47 -0.75
CA GLY A 233 -14.69 0.55 0.69
C GLY A 233 -15.80 1.49 1.05
N GLN A 234 -16.07 1.54 2.34
CA GLN A 234 -17.07 2.40 2.97
C GLN A 234 -16.39 3.22 4.04
N SER A 235 -16.56 4.55 3.98
CA SER A 235 -16.12 5.47 5.03
C SER A 235 -16.90 5.27 6.32
N LYS A 236 -16.29 5.63 7.45
CA LYS A 236 -16.98 5.69 8.74
C LYS A 236 -18.03 6.80 8.81
N PHE A 237 -17.92 7.82 7.99
CA PHE A 237 -18.87 8.93 7.92
C PHE A 237 -20.01 8.60 6.97
N THR A 238 -21.27 8.72 7.43
CA THR A 238 -22.45 8.33 6.64
C THR A 238 -22.77 9.31 5.51
N ASN A 239 -22.25 10.53 5.57
CA ASN A 239 -22.41 11.55 4.55
C ASN A 239 -21.32 11.51 3.47
N GLU A 240 -20.34 10.63 3.60
CA GLU A 240 -19.32 10.41 2.56
C GLU A 240 -19.73 9.28 1.61
N HIS A 241 -19.33 9.39 0.37
CA HIS A 241 -19.50 8.37 -0.65
C HIS A 241 -18.67 7.13 -0.36
N ASP A 242 -19.02 6.02 -1.00
CA ASP A 242 -18.20 4.82 -0.97
C ASP A 242 -16.85 5.10 -1.64
N ILE A 243 -15.78 4.61 -1.04
CA ILE A 243 -14.42 4.78 -1.52
C ILE A 243 -14.19 3.85 -2.70
N GLU A 244 -13.80 4.39 -3.84
CA GLU A 244 -13.28 3.63 -4.97
C GLU A 244 -11.97 4.25 -5.43
N SER A 245 -10.86 3.50 -5.31
CA SER A 245 -9.55 4.03 -5.67
C SER A 245 -8.64 3.04 -6.38
N LEU A 246 -7.65 3.59 -7.08
CA LEU A 246 -6.52 2.86 -7.65
C LEU A 246 -5.24 3.29 -6.98
N SER A 247 -4.50 2.32 -6.48
CA SER A 247 -3.18 2.57 -5.90
C SER A 247 -2.05 1.91 -6.66
N SER A 248 -0.87 2.47 -6.49
CA SER A 248 0.39 1.84 -6.86
C SER A 248 1.41 2.00 -5.75
N SER A 249 2.26 1.02 -5.57
CA SER A 249 3.39 1.15 -4.66
C SER A 249 4.68 0.61 -5.24
N LEU A 250 5.77 1.19 -4.80
CA LEU A 250 7.12 0.79 -5.13
C LEU A 250 7.87 0.52 -3.83
N TYR A 251 8.39 -0.69 -3.67
CA TYR A 251 9.28 -1.05 -2.58
C TYR A 251 10.70 -1.24 -3.14
N TYR A 252 11.67 -0.63 -2.47
CA TYR A 252 13.08 -0.79 -2.83
C TYR A 252 13.91 -1.15 -1.61
N LYS A 253 14.58 -2.32 -1.67
CA LYS A 253 15.55 -2.76 -0.67
C LYS A 253 16.89 -2.09 -0.95
N ILE A 254 17.25 -1.09 -0.14
CA ILE A 254 18.49 -0.33 -0.28
C ILE A 254 19.68 -1.24 0.05
N ASP A 255 19.65 -1.86 1.23
CA ASP A 255 20.64 -2.83 1.68
C ASP A 255 20.01 -3.92 2.59
N LYS A 256 20.79 -4.60 3.43
CA LYS A 256 20.29 -5.65 4.34
C LYS A 256 19.39 -5.11 5.45
N LYS A 257 19.52 -3.82 5.81
CA LYS A 257 18.83 -3.19 6.92
C LYS A 257 17.84 -2.11 6.47
N TRP A 258 18.14 -1.39 5.41
CA TRP A 258 17.36 -0.24 4.95
C TRP A 258 16.47 -0.58 3.76
N PHE A 259 15.26 -0.06 3.78
CA PHE A 259 14.34 -0.11 2.63
C PHE A 259 13.51 1.16 2.54
N GLY A 260 13.08 1.48 1.34
CA GLY A 260 12.16 2.58 1.06
C GLY A 260 10.88 2.07 0.43
N THR A 261 9.78 2.79 0.64
CA THR A 261 8.52 2.55 -0.07
C THR A 261 7.95 3.88 -0.54
N PHE A 262 7.52 3.91 -1.77
CA PHE A 262 6.68 4.97 -2.32
C PHE A 262 5.28 4.40 -2.54
N PHE A 263 4.26 5.15 -2.20
CA PHE A 263 2.86 4.78 -2.39
C PHE A 263 2.10 5.95 -2.99
N TYR A 264 1.29 5.66 -3.98
CA TYR A 264 0.36 6.59 -4.60
C TYR A 264 -1.01 5.95 -4.65
N ASP A 265 -2.02 6.67 -4.26
CA ASP A 265 -3.42 6.29 -4.35
C ASP A 265 -4.23 7.43 -4.94
N ARG A 266 -5.21 7.09 -5.75
CA ARG A 266 -6.13 8.05 -6.34
C ARG A 266 -7.53 7.50 -6.37
N GLU A 267 -8.46 8.29 -5.87
CA GLU A 267 -9.88 8.01 -5.96
C GLU A 267 -10.37 8.15 -7.41
N ILE A 268 -11.29 7.25 -7.82
CA ILE A 268 -11.78 7.17 -9.21
C ILE A 268 -13.13 7.88 -9.35
N ASN A 269 -13.80 8.18 -8.23
CA ASN A 269 -15.11 8.82 -8.23
C ASN A 269 -15.05 10.20 -8.89
N ASP A 270 -16.09 10.52 -9.69
CA ASP A 270 -16.13 11.72 -10.52
C ASP A 270 -16.49 12.99 -9.71
N GLU A 271 -17.01 12.84 -8.49
CA GLU A 271 -17.54 13.95 -7.70
C GLU A 271 -16.51 14.61 -6.80
N ASP A 272 -15.60 13.81 -6.20
CA ASP A 272 -14.55 14.29 -5.31
C ASP A 272 -13.18 13.74 -5.76
N PHE A 273 -12.15 14.54 -5.63
CA PHE A 273 -10.82 14.19 -6.06
C PHE A 273 -9.90 14.01 -4.85
N HIS A 274 -9.66 12.76 -4.48
CA HIS A 274 -8.69 12.43 -3.44
C HIS A 274 -7.41 11.83 -4.05
N GLU A 275 -6.28 12.42 -3.71
CA GLU A 275 -4.95 11.86 -4.01
C GLU A 275 -4.15 11.71 -2.72
N THR A 276 -3.50 10.58 -2.59
CA THR A 276 -2.56 10.30 -1.50
C THR A 276 -1.20 9.93 -2.06
N VAL A 277 -0.17 10.61 -1.59
CA VAL A 277 1.23 10.25 -1.81
C VAL A 277 1.86 9.95 -0.46
N ASN A 278 2.57 8.84 -0.35
CA ASN A 278 3.25 8.48 0.90
C ASN A 278 4.65 7.93 0.62
N PHE A 279 5.62 8.43 1.37
CA PHE A 279 6.99 7.93 1.39
C PHE A 279 7.24 7.27 2.74
N LYS A 280 7.91 6.12 2.72
CA LYS A 280 8.27 5.40 3.93
C LYS A 280 9.74 4.99 3.85
N LEU A 281 10.47 5.21 4.93
CA LEU A 281 11.81 4.71 5.15
C LEU A 281 11.76 3.72 6.31
N GLY A 282 12.31 2.53 6.11
CA GLY A 282 12.33 1.48 7.12
C GLY A 282 13.73 1.02 7.44
N TYR A 283 13.93 0.63 8.71
CA TYR A 283 15.16 0.07 9.23
C TYR A 283 14.88 -1.23 9.98
N LYS A 284 15.60 -2.29 9.62
CA LYS A 284 15.57 -3.59 10.28
C LYS A 284 16.75 -3.67 11.25
N TRP A 285 16.47 -3.81 12.54
CA TRP A 285 17.48 -3.83 13.61
C TRP A 285 18.25 -5.16 13.64
N TRP A 286 17.52 -6.28 13.58
CA TRP A 286 18.05 -7.65 13.52
C TRP A 286 17.14 -8.55 12.69
#